data_39d3ab19b31ab63daef20dce32ff297f
#
_entry.id   39d3ab19b31ab63daef20dce32ff297f
#
_cell.length_a   1.000
_cell.length_b   1.000
_cell.length_c   1.000
_cell.angle_alpha   90.00
_cell.angle_beta   90.00
_cell.angle_gamma   90.00
#
_symmetry.space_group_name_H-M   'P 1'
#
loop_
_entity.id
_entity.type
_entity.pdbx_description
1 polymer ?
#
loop_
_entity_poly.entity_id
_entity_poly.type
_entity_poly.pdbx_seq_one_letter_code
_entity_poly.pdbx_strand_id
1 'polypeptide(L)'
;MLSAILYISKVALEFVPNVELVTMLTIIYALVFGAETYLVVTVFNMFELVQWGFGTWWFSYLYVWPLLCLITLLLKRLIKEEFLIWAVVSGGFGLIFGALFAVFYLPMDPHYALSYWISGLPWDVAHSISNFIVMLILGKPLYRLLRSLKATFE
;
A
#
# COMPACT_ATOMS: atom_id res chain seq x y z
N MET A 1 1.08 11.15 13.35
CA MET A 1 1.89 9.99 13.79
C MET A 1 1.82 8.82 12.79
N LEU A 2 0.66 8.23 12.47
CA LEU A 2 0.56 7.06 11.57
C LEU A 2 1.15 7.32 10.18
N SER A 3 0.90 8.49 9.57
CA SER A 3 1.49 8.87 8.27
C SER A 3 3.02 8.98 8.32
N ALA A 4 3.57 9.45 9.44
CA ALA A 4 5.01 9.49 9.62
C ALA A 4 5.62 8.08 9.73
N ILE A 5 4.89 7.13 10.35
CA ILE A 5 5.33 5.73 10.39
C ILE A 5 5.32 5.13 8.98
N LEU A 6 4.29 5.39 8.16
CA LEU A 6 4.28 4.98 6.75
C LEU A 6 5.51 5.51 6.01
N TYR A 7 5.77 6.80 6.14
CA TYR A 7 6.88 7.47 5.47
C TYR A 7 8.23 6.93 5.93
N ILE A 8 8.47 6.85 7.25
CA ILE A 8 9.73 6.35 7.80
C ILE A 8 9.96 4.88 7.40
N SER A 9 8.91 4.04 7.43
CA SER A 9 9.02 2.63 7.03
C SER A 9 9.41 2.46 5.56
N LYS A 10 8.92 3.35 4.68
CA LYS A 10 9.33 3.36 3.27
C LYS A 10 10.78 3.77 3.10
N VAL A 11 11.17 4.91 3.70
CA VAL A 11 12.54 5.42 3.61
C VAL A 11 13.55 4.44 4.21
N ALA A 12 13.20 3.80 5.33
CA ALA A 12 14.08 2.82 5.99
C ALA A 12 14.37 1.57 5.13
N LEU A 13 13.49 1.23 4.18
CA LEU A 13 13.64 0.07 3.30
C LEU A 13 14.01 0.44 1.86
N GLU A 14 14.24 1.70 1.56
CA GLU A 14 14.50 2.19 0.21
C GLU A 14 15.71 1.51 -0.45
N PHE A 15 16.68 1.06 0.34
CA PHE A 15 17.86 0.34 -0.16
C PHE A 15 17.56 -1.11 -0.62
N VAL A 16 16.35 -1.64 -0.33
CA VAL A 16 15.93 -2.97 -0.77
C VAL A 16 14.80 -2.83 -1.79
N PRO A 17 15.09 -2.98 -3.09
CA PRO A 17 14.08 -2.79 -4.13
C PRO A 17 12.85 -3.70 -3.93
N ASN A 18 11.66 -3.13 -4.08
CA ASN A 18 10.36 -3.84 -4.00
C ASN A 18 10.06 -4.52 -2.64
N VAL A 19 10.80 -4.17 -1.59
CA VAL A 19 10.46 -4.52 -0.21
C VAL A 19 9.95 -3.27 0.49
N GLU A 20 8.71 -3.28 0.94
CA GLU A 20 8.09 -2.13 1.58
C GLU A 20 7.05 -2.57 2.63
N LEU A 21 6.73 -1.67 3.54
CA LEU A 21 5.74 -1.91 4.59
C LEU A 21 4.45 -1.09 4.38
N VAL A 22 4.41 -0.21 3.38
CA VAL A 22 3.30 0.74 3.18
C VAL A 22 2.01 0.02 2.86
N THR A 23 2.06 -1.00 1.98
CA THR A 23 0.90 -1.83 1.63
C THR A 23 0.33 -2.53 2.86
N MET A 24 1.17 -3.24 3.61
CA MET A 24 0.75 -3.94 4.83
C MET A 24 0.21 -2.97 5.88
N LEU A 25 0.91 -1.88 6.17
CA LEU A 25 0.49 -0.89 7.16
C LEU A 25 -0.82 -0.20 6.75
N THR A 26 -1.00 0.12 5.47
CA THR A 26 -2.25 0.70 4.96
C THR A 26 -3.43 -0.25 5.17
N ILE A 27 -3.26 -1.55 4.88
CA ILE A 27 -4.29 -2.57 5.15
C ILE A 27 -4.59 -2.62 6.65
N ILE A 28 -3.57 -2.72 7.51
CA ILE A 28 -3.75 -2.80 8.96
C ILE A 28 -4.44 -1.53 9.50
N TYR A 29 -4.04 -0.35 9.05
CA TYR A 29 -4.69 0.90 9.45
C TYR A 29 -6.15 0.94 9.03
N ALA A 30 -6.49 0.51 7.82
CA ALA A 30 -7.88 0.43 7.36
C ALA A 30 -8.71 -0.59 8.15
N LEU A 31 -8.10 -1.69 8.61
CA LEU A 31 -8.75 -2.67 9.48
C LEU A 31 -9.03 -2.08 10.87
N VAL A 32 -8.09 -1.35 11.46
CA VAL A 32 -8.18 -0.82 12.83
C VAL A 32 -8.92 0.52 12.89
N PHE A 33 -8.57 1.47 12.03
CA PHE A 33 -9.08 2.86 12.07
C PHE A 33 -10.19 3.13 11.03
N GLY A 34 -10.43 2.18 10.12
CA GLY A 34 -11.49 2.35 9.14
C GLY A 34 -11.20 3.47 8.13
N ALA A 35 -12.21 4.31 7.88
CA ALA A 35 -12.13 5.38 6.88
C ALA A 35 -11.12 6.49 7.23
N GLU A 36 -10.72 6.63 8.48
CA GLU A 36 -9.70 7.61 8.88
C GLU A 36 -8.35 7.34 8.19
N THR A 37 -8.12 6.11 7.72
CA THR A 37 -6.93 5.74 6.96
C THR A 37 -6.76 6.54 5.67
N TYR A 38 -7.85 7.04 5.07
CA TYR A 38 -7.75 7.94 3.90
C TYR A 38 -6.96 9.20 4.24
N LEU A 39 -7.19 9.80 5.41
CA LEU A 39 -6.42 10.95 5.87
C LEU A 39 -4.94 10.58 6.08
N VAL A 40 -4.68 9.40 6.65
CA VAL A 40 -3.32 8.92 6.89
C VAL A 40 -2.53 8.80 5.58
N VAL A 41 -3.11 8.17 4.55
CA VAL A 41 -2.42 8.01 3.25
C VAL A 41 -2.34 9.33 2.47
N THR A 42 -3.29 10.25 2.65
CA THR A 42 -3.21 11.59 2.05
C THR A 42 -2.03 12.38 2.64
N VAL A 43 -1.88 12.38 3.95
CA VAL A 43 -0.73 13.05 4.61
C VAL A 43 0.59 12.36 4.27
N PHE A 44 0.60 11.02 4.15
CA PHE A 44 1.77 10.28 3.65
C PHE A 44 2.18 10.75 2.25
N ASN A 45 1.22 10.91 1.32
CA ASN A 45 1.49 11.41 -0.04
C ASN A 45 2.06 12.84 -0.03
N MET A 46 1.69 13.68 0.96
CA MET A 46 2.30 15.01 1.12
C MET A 46 3.76 14.93 1.59
N PHE A 47 4.11 14.00 2.49
CA PHE A 47 5.51 13.78 2.87
C PHE A 47 6.35 13.32 1.68
N GLU A 48 5.82 12.40 0.86
CA GLU A 48 6.46 11.95 -0.37
C GLU A 48 6.69 13.13 -1.34
N LEU A 49 5.70 14.00 -1.51
CA LEU A 49 5.81 15.18 -2.36
C LEU A 49 6.91 16.14 -1.89
N VAL A 50 6.98 16.39 -0.59
CA VAL A 50 7.99 17.28 -0.01
C VAL A 50 9.41 16.72 -0.19
N GLN A 51 9.57 15.42 -0.04
CA GLN A 51 10.87 14.76 -0.14
C GLN A 51 11.37 14.63 -1.60
N TRP A 52 10.49 14.22 -2.51
CA TRP A 52 10.87 13.80 -3.86
C TRP A 52 10.41 14.75 -4.97
N GLY A 53 9.59 15.74 -4.61
CA GLY A 53 9.02 16.68 -5.57
C GLY A 53 7.90 16.09 -6.44
N PHE A 54 7.41 16.90 -7.37
CA PHE A 54 6.38 16.49 -8.32
C PHE A 54 6.94 15.54 -9.37
N GLY A 55 6.21 14.43 -9.61
CA GLY A 55 6.50 13.47 -10.67
C GLY A 55 5.26 12.68 -11.02
N THR A 56 5.27 11.96 -12.14
CA THR A 56 4.14 11.11 -12.59
C THR A 56 3.76 10.07 -11.54
N TRP A 57 4.74 9.54 -10.81
CA TRP A 57 4.55 8.62 -9.71
C TRP A 57 3.66 9.19 -8.59
N TRP A 58 3.78 10.49 -8.29
CA TRP A 58 3.00 11.13 -7.23
C TRP A 58 1.51 11.20 -7.61
N PHE A 59 1.18 11.50 -8.87
CA PHE A 59 -0.21 11.45 -9.35
C PHE A 59 -0.80 10.05 -9.22
N SER A 60 -0.01 8.99 -9.47
CA SER A 60 -0.44 7.61 -9.24
C SER A 60 -0.74 7.34 -7.76
N TYR A 61 0.05 7.87 -6.83
CA TYR A 61 -0.18 7.72 -5.39
C TYR A 61 -1.49 8.33 -4.91
N LEU A 62 -2.02 9.36 -5.60
CA LEU A 62 -3.29 9.97 -5.24
C LEU A 62 -4.49 9.03 -5.37
N TYR A 63 -4.39 7.97 -6.16
CA TYR A 63 -5.46 6.97 -6.29
C TYR A 63 -5.04 5.57 -5.84
N VAL A 64 -3.79 5.19 -5.95
CA VAL A 64 -3.32 3.83 -5.61
C VAL A 64 -3.53 3.52 -4.13
N TRP A 65 -3.09 4.38 -3.22
CA TRP A 65 -3.25 4.16 -1.78
C TRP A 65 -4.70 4.28 -1.31
N PRO A 66 -5.49 5.29 -1.75
CA PRO A 66 -6.93 5.30 -1.50
C PRO A 66 -7.67 4.07 -2.03
N LEU A 67 -7.27 3.53 -3.19
CA LEU A 67 -7.85 2.30 -3.73
C LEU A 67 -7.59 1.11 -2.81
N LEU A 68 -6.37 0.97 -2.27
CA LEU A 68 -6.05 -0.08 -1.29
C LEU A 68 -6.89 0.05 -0.02
N CYS A 69 -7.07 1.29 0.48
CA CYS A 69 -7.99 1.56 1.59
C CYS A 69 -9.41 1.09 1.27
N LEU A 70 -9.93 1.44 0.09
CA LEU A 70 -11.26 1.04 -0.36
C LEU A 70 -11.40 -0.48 -0.43
N ILE A 71 -10.47 -1.17 -1.09
CA ILE A 71 -10.45 -2.63 -1.19
C ILE A 71 -10.49 -3.26 0.21
N THR A 72 -9.66 -2.78 1.12
CA THR A 72 -9.62 -3.28 2.50
C THR A 72 -10.94 -3.07 3.22
N LEU A 73 -11.53 -1.88 3.11
CA LEU A 73 -12.81 -1.57 3.77
C LEU A 73 -13.98 -2.39 3.22
N LEU A 74 -13.97 -2.71 1.94
CA LEU A 74 -14.98 -3.57 1.31
C LEU A 74 -14.82 -5.04 1.77
N LEU A 75 -13.59 -5.52 1.82
CA LEU A 75 -13.29 -6.92 2.11
C LEU A 75 -13.27 -7.24 3.61
N LYS A 76 -13.08 -6.27 4.51
CA LYS A 76 -12.89 -6.52 5.94
C LYS A 76 -14.03 -7.28 6.61
N ARG A 77 -15.27 -7.13 6.12
CA ARG A 77 -16.44 -7.86 6.67
C ARG A 77 -16.44 -9.34 6.26
N LEU A 78 -15.86 -9.66 5.11
CA LEU A 78 -15.77 -11.02 4.58
C LEU A 78 -14.55 -11.75 5.14
N ILE A 79 -13.37 -11.11 5.09
CA ILE A 79 -12.09 -11.72 5.45
C ILE A 79 -11.87 -11.72 6.98
N LYS A 80 -12.42 -10.72 7.68
CA LYS A 80 -12.23 -10.57 9.13
C LYS A 80 -10.74 -10.58 9.53
N GLU A 81 -10.34 -11.44 10.47
CA GLU A 81 -8.96 -11.54 10.99
C GLU A 81 -8.16 -12.71 10.37
N GLU A 82 -8.52 -13.14 9.15
CA GLU A 82 -7.83 -14.21 8.42
C GLU A 82 -6.59 -13.66 7.72
N PHE A 83 -5.46 -13.61 8.43
CA PHE A 83 -4.23 -12.95 7.96
C PHE A 83 -3.56 -13.65 6.78
N LEU A 84 -3.81 -14.93 6.54
CA LEU A 84 -3.36 -15.59 5.31
C LEU A 84 -4.07 -14.99 4.08
N ILE A 85 -5.37 -14.71 4.19
CA ILE A 85 -6.12 -14.10 3.08
C ILE A 85 -5.67 -12.64 2.89
N TRP A 86 -5.41 -11.90 3.98
CA TRP A 86 -4.84 -10.56 3.87
C TRP A 86 -3.44 -10.56 3.25
N ALA A 87 -2.64 -11.61 3.46
CA ALA A 87 -1.36 -11.76 2.77
C ALA A 87 -1.56 -11.98 1.26
N VAL A 88 -2.57 -12.76 0.85
CA VAL A 88 -2.93 -12.90 -0.56
C VAL A 88 -3.41 -11.57 -1.14
N VAL A 89 -4.23 -10.80 -0.43
CA VAL A 89 -4.68 -9.46 -0.86
C VAL A 89 -3.49 -8.51 -1.02
N SER A 90 -2.57 -8.49 -0.05
CA SER A 90 -1.37 -7.68 -0.06
C SER A 90 -0.44 -8.03 -1.23
N GLY A 91 -0.20 -9.33 -1.45
CA GLY A 91 0.58 -9.82 -2.59
C GLY A 91 -0.10 -9.51 -3.93
N GLY A 92 -1.42 -9.75 -4.03
CA GLY A 92 -2.20 -9.41 -5.22
C GLY A 92 -2.14 -7.92 -5.56
N PHE A 93 -2.19 -7.05 -4.54
CA PHE A 93 -2.03 -5.61 -4.74
C PHE A 93 -0.62 -5.27 -5.26
N GLY A 94 0.43 -5.89 -4.72
CA GLY A 94 1.79 -5.75 -5.24
C GLY A 94 1.93 -6.19 -6.70
N LEU A 95 1.24 -7.27 -7.10
CA LEU A 95 1.27 -7.79 -8.47
C LEU A 95 0.64 -6.84 -9.50
N ILE A 96 -0.40 -6.10 -9.10
CA ILE A 96 -1.08 -5.14 -9.99
C ILE A 96 -0.54 -3.71 -9.84
N PHE A 97 0.47 -3.50 -9.02
CA PHE A 97 0.96 -2.16 -8.68
C PHE A 97 1.45 -1.39 -9.92
N GLY A 98 2.28 -2.01 -10.76
CA GLY A 98 2.73 -1.42 -12.02
C GLY A 98 1.58 -1.17 -13.00
N ALA A 99 0.58 -2.06 -13.07
CA ALA A 99 -0.63 -1.83 -13.86
C ALA A 99 -1.39 -0.58 -13.38
N LEU A 100 -1.53 -0.42 -12.05
CA LEU A 100 -2.15 0.76 -11.48
C LEU A 100 -1.39 2.05 -11.85
N PHE A 101 -0.06 2.01 -11.84
CA PHE A 101 0.76 3.14 -12.30
C PHE A 101 0.61 3.40 -13.79
N ALA A 102 0.48 2.35 -14.61
CA ALA A 102 0.28 2.49 -16.05
C ALA A 102 -1.02 3.20 -16.41
N VAL A 103 -2.06 3.12 -15.54
CA VAL A 103 -3.34 3.83 -15.72
C VAL A 103 -3.14 5.34 -15.91
N PHE A 104 -2.17 5.94 -15.24
CA PHE A 104 -1.85 7.36 -15.40
C PHE A 104 -1.47 7.73 -16.84
N TYR A 105 -0.83 6.83 -17.58
CA TYR A 105 -0.37 7.06 -18.95
C TYR A 105 -1.43 6.75 -20.01
N LEU A 106 -2.51 6.02 -19.68
CA LEU A 106 -3.54 5.63 -20.64
C LEU A 106 -4.15 6.80 -21.44
N PRO A 107 -4.46 7.95 -20.83
CA PRO A 107 -5.02 9.08 -21.56
C PRO A 107 -4.01 9.77 -22.48
N MET A 108 -2.72 9.58 -22.26
CA MET A 108 -1.63 10.22 -23.02
C MET A 108 -1.21 9.35 -24.19
N ASP A 109 -0.86 8.09 -23.90
CA ASP A 109 -0.43 7.09 -24.89
C ASP A 109 -0.71 5.67 -24.36
N PRO A 110 -1.76 4.99 -24.89
CA PRO A 110 -2.07 3.61 -24.49
C PRO A 110 -0.97 2.59 -24.79
N HIS A 111 -0.19 2.79 -25.88
CA HIS A 111 0.93 1.90 -26.21
C HIS A 111 2.09 2.06 -25.22
N TYR A 112 2.37 3.29 -24.81
CA TYR A 112 3.34 3.56 -23.75
C TYR A 112 2.88 2.96 -22.42
N ALA A 113 1.62 3.13 -22.04
CA ALA A 113 1.06 2.57 -20.81
C ALA A 113 1.21 1.04 -20.76
N LEU A 114 0.90 0.35 -21.86
CA LEU A 114 1.06 -1.10 -21.97
C LEU A 114 2.52 -1.52 -21.88
N SER A 115 3.41 -0.83 -22.58
CA SER A 115 4.85 -1.10 -22.55
C SER A 115 5.44 -0.87 -21.15
N TYR A 116 5.03 0.20 -20.48
CA TYR A 116 5.40 0.50 -19.10
C TYR A 116 5.03 -0.63 -18.16
N TRP A 117 3.79 -1.11 -18.21
CA TRP A 117 3.34 -2.21 -17.37
C TRP A 117 4.08 -3.52 -17.67
N ILE A 118 4.19 -3.91 -18.95
CA ILE A 118 4.85 -5.16 -19.35
C ILE A 118 6.32 -5.17 -18.92
N SER A 119 7.03 -4.07 -19.08
CA SER A 119 8.43 -3.94 -18.65
C SER A 119 8.59 -3.96 -17.13
N GLY A 120 7.56 -3.56 -16.39
CA GLY A 120 7.49 -3.56 -14.93
C GLY A 120 7.16 -4.92 -14.31
N LEU A 121 6.63 -5.89 -15.07
CA LEU A 121 6.14 -7.17 -14.53
C LEU A 121 7.15 -7.94 -13.64
N PRO A 122 8.44 -8.03 -13.95
CA PRO A 122 9.40 -8.69 -13.04
C PRO A 122 9.46 -8.01 -11.66
N TRP A 123 9.34 -6.69 -11.62
CA TRP A 123 9.33 -5.91 -10.39
C TRP A 123 8.01 -6.07 -9.63
N ASP A 124 6.87 -6.14 -10.34
CA ASP A 124 5.56 -6.41 -9.75
C ASP A 124 5.52 -7.81 -9.10
N VAL A 125 6.14 -8.82 -9.71
CA VAL A 125 6.27 -10.17 -9.12
C VAL A 125 7.10 -10.11 -7.83
N ALA A 126 8.25 -9.43 -7.84
CA ALA A 126 9.08 -9.28 -6.64
C ALA A 126 8.30 -8.53 -5.53
N HIS A 127 7.58 -7.47 -5.87
CA HIS A 127 6.72 -6.70 -4.98
C HIS A 127 5.59 -7.56 -4.39
N SER A 128 4.95 -8.39 -5.24
CA SER A 128 3.91 -9.34 -4.82
C SER A 128 4.42 -10.32 -3.76
N ILE A 129 5.57 -10.95 -4.01
CA ILE A 129 6.17 -11.93 -3.10
C ILE A 129 6.55 -11.26 -1.77
N SER A 130 7.20 -10.12 -1.84
CA SER A 130 7.59 -9.32 -0.67
C SER A 130 6.38 -8.94 0.18
N ASN A 131 5.35 -8.36 -0.41
CA ASN A 131 4.14 -7.93 0.28
C ASN A 131 3.38 -9.10 0.90
N PHE A 132 3.32 -10.24 0.21
CA PHE A 132 2.73 -11.46 0.77
C PHE A 132 3.48 -11.92 2.03
N ILE A 133 4.81 -12.03 1.96
CA ILE A 133 5.64 -12.49 3.07
C ILE A 133 5.56 -11.51 4.25
N VAL A 134 5.70 -10.21 3.99
CA VAL A 134 5.65 -9.18 5.02
C VAL A 134 4.30 -9.19 5.75
N MET A 135 3.20 -9.27 5.03
CA MET A 135 1.87 -9.35 5.63
C MET A 135 1.67 -10.64 6.41
N LEU A 136 2.16 -11.77 5.90
CA LEU A 136 2.04 -13.08 6.56
C LEU A 136 2.77 -13.10 7.92
N ILE A 137 3.97 -12.50 7.98
CA ILE A 137 4.81 -12.52 9.18
C ILE A 137 4.39 -11.42 10.16
N LEU A 138 4.24 -10.20 9.70
CA LEU A 138 4.07 -9.01 10.55
C LEU A 138 2.61 -8.56 10.69
N GLY A 139 1.72 -8.94 9.78
CA GLY A 139 0.35 -8.44 9.73
C GLY A 139 -0.43 -8.67 11.02
N LYS A 140 -0.49 -9.91 11.48
CA LYS A 140 -1.25 -10.27 12.69
C LYS A 140 -0.69 -9.66 13.99
N PRO A 141 0.63 -9.70 14.25
CA PRO A 141 1.23 -9.03 15.40
C PRO A 141 0.95 -7.53 15.45
N LEU A 142 1.17 -6.83 14.33
CA LEU A 142 0.97 -5.38 14.26
C LEU A 142 -0.50 -4.99 14.36
N TYR A 143 -1.40 -5.74 13.74
CA TYR A 143 -2.84 -5.53 13.90
C TYR A 143 -3.27 -5.61 15.36
N ARG A 144 -2.82 -6.65 16.09
CA ARG A 144 -3.16 -6.82 17.51
C ARG A 144 -2.61 -5.68 18.36
N LEU A 145 -1.36 -5.27 18.10
CA LEU A 145 -0.73 -4.15 18.78
C LEU A 145 -1.52 -2.86 18.58
N LEU A 146 -1.83 -2.50 17.34
CA LEU A 146 -2.55 -1.26 17.04
C LEU A 146 -3.98 -1.27 17.57
N ARG A 147 -4.65 -2.42 17.52
CA ARG A 147 -5.98 -2.57 18.09
C ARG A 147 -5.98 -2.39 19.62
N SER A 148 -4.97 -2.95 20.30
CA SER A 148 -4.80 -2.77 21.75
C SER A 148 -4.50 -1.32 22.11
N LEU A 149 -3.60 -0.66 21.35
CA LEU A 149 -3.31 0.76 21.56
C LEU A 149 -4.56 1.62 21.35
N LYS A 150 -5.31 1.39 20.28
CA LYS A 150 -6.56 2.12 20.03
C LYS A 150 -7.52 2.00 21.23
N ALA A 151 -7.75 0.78 21.73
CA ALA A 151 -8.63 0.53 22.87
C ALA A 151 -8.15 1.16 24.21
N THR A 152 -6.88 1.53 24.30
CA THR A 152 -6.32 2.21 25.49
C THR A 152 -6.60 3.70 25.48
N PHE A 153 -6.80 4.31 24.30
CA PHE A 153 -6.99 5.75 24.13
C PHE A 153 -8.44 6.16 23.82
N GLU A 154 -9.35 5.19 23.62
CA GLU A 154 -10.80 5.37 23.52
C GLU A 154 -11.46 5.09 24.88
#